data_e2a1d7c383704ac63d7a3569cc87a10e
#
_entry.id   e2a1d7c383704ac63d7a3569cc87a10e
#
_cell.length_a   1.000
_cell.length_b   1.000
_cell.length_c   1.000
_cell.angle_alpha   90.00
_cell.angle_beta   90.00
_cell.angle_gamma   90.00
#
_symmetry.space_group_name_H-M   'P 1'
#
loop_
_entity.id
_entity.type
_entity.pdbx_description
1 polymer ?
#
loop_
_entity_poly.entity_id
_entity_poly.type
_entity_poly.pdbx_seq_one_letter_code
_entity_poly.pdbx_strand_id
1 'polypeptide(L)'
;MAYELPDLPYSPNALEPYIDADTMAIHHDKHHQAYVNNLNAAVEKHPELFEQTALELILNLDAIPEDIRGAVRNHGGGHVNHTMFWTIMGPDSGGSPSGSLATAIDEAFGSFDEFKQAFSKAAGGVFGSGWAWLCVGQDGKLMITTTANQDNPISTEGVFPILGVDVWEHAYYLKYQNRRPDYLEAWWSVVNWGQVSTYRKVILVSGGVADMADWAKDQWAKLEEFLQKLTD
;
A
#
# COMPACT_ATOMS: atom_id res chain seq x y z
N MET A 1 -10.15 15.59 -11.97
CA MET A 1 -8.80 16.08 -12.40
C MET A 1 -7.94 14.88 -12.72
N ALA A 2 -6.87 15.02 -13.53
CA ALA A 2 -5.95 13.90 -13.78
C ALA A 2 -5.26 13.48 -12.46
N TYR A 3 -4.95 12.18 -12.34
CA TYR A 3 -4.18 11.65 -11.22
C TYR A 3 -2.72 12.09 -11.35
N GLU A 4 -2.07 12.35 -10.23
CA GLU A 4 -0.69 12.84 -10.17
C GLU A 4 0.18 11.88 -9.35
N LEU A 5 1.48 11.85 -9.67
CA LEU A 5 2.45 11.11 -8.85
C LEU A 5 2.69 11.90 -7.56
N PRO A 6 2.39 11.36 -6.37
CA PRO A 6 2.69 12.06 -5.13
C PRO A 6 4.21 12.12 -4.91
N ASP A 7 4.70 13.19 -4.31
CA ASP A 7 6.11 13.30 -3.92
C ASP A 7 6.50 12.23 -2.89
N LEU A 8 7.77 11.78 -2.93
CA LEU A 8 8.31 10.97 -1.85
C LEU A 8 8.38 11.79 -0.55
N PRO A 9 7.93 11.26 0.60
CA PRO A 9 7.99 11.99 1.88
C PRO A 9 9.43 12.07 2.46
N TYR A 10 10.42 11.58 1.75
CA TYR A 10 11.86 11.57 2.10
C TYR A 10 12.71 11.50 0.83
N SER A 11 14.00 11.84 0.94
CA SER A 11 14.93 11.73 -0.20
C SER A 11 15.14 10.28 -0.64
N PRO A 12 15.42 10.00 -1.93
CA PRO A 12 15.56 8.63 -2.42
C PRO A 12 16.63 7.79 -1.70
N ASN A 13 17.66 8.42 -1.15
CA ASN A 13 18.72 7.73 -0.40
C ASN A 13 18.43 7.58 1.10
N ALA A 14 17.26 8.05 1.58
CA ALA A 14 16.96 8.07 3.02
C ALA A 14 16.75 6.68 3.62
N LEU A 15 16.45 5.67 2.81
CA LEU A 15 16.22 4.30 3.26
C LEU A 15 17.50 3.43 3.20
N GLU A 16 18.64 4.00 2.84
CA GLU A 16 19.91 3.26 2.90
C GLU A 16 20.32 3.01 4.37
N PRO A 17 20.99 1.89 4.64
CA PRO A 17 21.52 0.90 3.71
C PRO A 17 20.53 -0.21 3.31
N TYR A 18 19.26 -0.12 3.66
CA TYR A 18 18.27 -1.18 3.50
C TYR A 18 17.68 -1.24 2.09
N ILE A 19 17.25 -0.11 1.53
CA ILE A 19 16.80 0.04 0.15
C ILE A 19 17.69 1.11 -0.49
N ASP A 20 18.28 0.81 -1.64
CA ASP A 20 19.23 1.70 -2.31
C ASP A 20 18.52 2.83 -3.07
N ALA A 21 19.24 3.95 -3.23
CA ALA A 21 18.73 5.15 -3.88
C ALA A 21 18.32 4.92 -5.34
N ASP A 22 19.03 4.07 -6.07
CA ASP A 22 18.71 3.77 -7.47
C ASP A 22 17.40 2.99 -7.57
N THR A 23 17.17 2.00 -6.67
CA THR A 23 15.89 1.31 -6.57
C THR A 23 14.77 2.31 -6.28
N MET A 24 14.93 3.20 -5.29
CA MET A 24 13.91 4.17 -4.92
C MET A 24 13.57 5.12 -6.08
N ALA A 25 14.58 5.67 -6.75
CA ALA A 25 14.38 6.59 -7.88
C ALA A 25 13.66 5.91 -9.06
N ILE A 26 14.05 4.69 -9.42
CA ILE A 26 13.41 3.95 -10.52
C ILE A 26 12.00 3.50 -10.12
N HIS A 27 11.84 2.99 -8.90
CA HIS A 27 10.56 2.47 -8.41
C HIS A 27 9.51 3.57 -8.33
N HIS A 28 9.87 4.76 -7.84
CA HIS A 28 8.98 5.92 -7.79
C HIS A 28 8.83 6.61 -9.16
N ASP A 29 9.93 7.13 -9.75
CA ASP A 29 9.85 8.04 -10.89
C ASP A 29 9.56 7.31 -12.22
N LYS A 30 9.70 5.98 -12.27
CA LYS A 30 9.44 5.18 -13.48
C LYS A 30 8.26 4.24 -13.30
N HIS A 31 8.30 3.33 -12.33
CA HIS A 31 7.22 2.35 -12.16
C HIS A 31 5.93 2.99 -11.65
N HIS A 32 5.96 3.75 -10.56
CA HIS A 32 4.76 4.43 -10.05
C HIS A 32 4.26 5.48 -11.06
N GLN A 33 5.15 6.29 -11.64
CA GLN A 33 4.76 7.25 -12.69
C GLN A 33 4.09 6.56 -13.89
N ALA A 34 4.55 5.36 -14.28
CA ALA A 34 3.91 4.62 -15.36
C ALA A 34 2.49 4.16 -14.99
N TYR A 35 2.24 3.76 -13.75
CA TYR A 35 0.89 3.46 -13.30
C TYR A 35 -0.02 4.69 -13.37
N VAL A 36 0.44 5.85 -12.91
CA VAL A 36 -0.29 7.13 -13.02
C VAL A 36 -0.62 7.47 -14.48
N ASN A 37 0.38 7.43 -15.36
CA ASN A 37 0.20 7.75 -16.77
C ASN A 37 -0.82 6.81 -17.45
N ASN A 38 -0.70 5.51 -17.20
CA ASN A 38 -1.58 4.51 -17.81
C ASN A 38 -3.00 4.55 -17.23
N LEU A 39 -3.16 4.88 -15.94
CA LEU A 39 -4.47 5.11 -15.35
C LEU A 39 -5.15 6.31 -16.01
N ASN A 40 -4.45 7.44 -16.12
CA ASN A 40 -4.96 8.63 -16.79
C ASN A 40 -5.39 8.32 -18.24
N ALA A 41 -4.53 7.65 -19.01
CA ALA A 41 -4.84 7.28 -20.40
C ALA A 41 -6.06 6.33 -20.52
N ALA A 42 -6.29 5.48 -19.52
CA ALA A 42 -7.49 4.65 -19.48
C ALA A 42 -8.74 5.49 -19.17
N VAL A 43 -8.67 6.34 -18.15
CA VAL A 43 -9.81 7.17 -17.68
C VAL A 43 -10.15 8.28 -18.67
N GLU A 44 -9.22 8.76 -19.50
CA GLU A 44 -9.51 9.72 -20.60
C GLU A 44 -10.61 9.25 -21.56
N LYS A 45 -10.87 7.95 -21.67
CA LYS A 45 -11.97 7.39 -22.48
C LYS A 45 -13.36 7.58 -21.84
N HIS A 46 -13.38 7.81 -20.53
CA HIS A 46 -14.55 8.00 -19.69
C HIS A 46 -14.30 9.16 -18.73
N PRO A 47 -14.26 10.42 -19.22
CA PRO A 47 -13.79 11.58 -18.45
C PRO A 47 -14.55 11.88 -17.17
N GLU A 48 -15.80 11.41 -17.05
CA GLU A 48 -16.62 11.51 -15.84
C GLU A 48 -16.01 10.77 -14.64
N LEU A 49 -15.15 9.76 -14.89
CA LEU A 49 -14.46 9.03 -13.85
C LEU A 49 -13.33 9.82 -13.18
N PHE A 50 -12.88 10.93 -13.77
CA PHE A 50 -11.94 11.85 -13.09
C PHE A 50 -12.54 12.60 -11.89
N GLU A 51 -13.84 12.50 -11.66
CA GLU A 51 -14.49 12.97 -10.42
C GLU A 51 -14.25 12.01 -9.23
N GLN A 52 -13.72 10.82 -9.49
CA GLN A 52 -13.41 9.79 -8.49
C GLN A 52 -11.91 9.72 -8.24
N THR A 53 -11.53 9.43 -7.00
CA THR A 53 -10.14 9.10 -6.65
C THR A 53 -9.76 7.72 -7.21
N ALA A 54 -8.47 7.46 -7.35
CA ALA A 54 -7.99 6.14 -7.78
C ALA A 54 -8.45 5.01 -6.84
N LEU A 55 -8.56 5.31 -5.54
CA LEU A 55 -9.09 4.36 -4.55
C LEU A 55 -10.57 4.05 -4.80
N GLU A 56 -11.40 5.07 -5.07
CA GLU A 56 -12.82 4.86 -5.39
C GLU A 56 -13.00 4.02 -6.65
N LEU A 57 -12.15 4.22 -7.67
CA LEU A 57 -12.19 3.41 -8.89
C LEU A 57 -11.91 1.94 -8.59
N ILE A 58 -10.88 1.62 -7.80
CA ILE A 58 -10.54 0.22 -7.47
C ILE A 58 -11.53 -0.43 -6.50
N LEU A 59 -12.18 0.35 -5.64
CA LEU A 59 -13.28 -0.12 -4.78
C LEU A 59 -14.51 -0.54 -5.59
N ASN A 60 -14.80 0.16 -6.67
CA ASN A 60 -15.98 -0.02 -7.47
C ASN A 60 -15.69 -0.62 -8.86
N LEU A 61 -14.73 -1.55 -8.95
CA LEU A 61 -14.29 -2.13 -10.23
C LEU A 61 -15.43 -2.67 -11.08
N ASP A 62 -16.46 -3.23 -10.47
CA ASP A 62 -17.63 -3.76 -11.19
C ASP A 62 -18.45 -2.66 -11.89
N ALA A 63 -18.42 -1.42 -11.36
CA ALA A 63 -19.07 -0.26 -11.98
C ALA A 63 -18.21 0.40 -13.08
N ILE A 64 -16.92 0.05 -13.18
CA ILE A 64 -16.03 0.61 -14.20
C ILE A 64 -16.38 0.01 -15.58
N PRO A 65 -16.46 0.82 -16.65
CA PRO A 65 -16.68 0.33 -18.01
C PRO A 65 -15.74 -0.81 -18.40
N GLU A 66 -16.29 -1.84 -19.05
CA GLU A 66 -15.55 -3.09 -19.32
C GLU A 66 -14.29 -2.87 -20.16
N ASP A 67 -14.31 -1.91 -21.07
CA ASP A 67 -13.19 -1.60 -21.98
C ASP A 67 -11.96 -1.02 -21.25
N ILE A 68 -12.12 -0.45 -20.05
CA ILE A 68 -11.03 0.10 -19.24
C ILE A 68 -10.87 -0.61 -17.88
N ARG A 69 -11.81 -1.46 -17.45
CA ARG A 69 -11.81 -2.09 -16.12
C ARG A 69 -10.50 -2.79 -15.78
N GLY A 70 -9.93 -3.54 -16.74
CA GLY A 70 -8.65 -4.21 -16.58
C GLY A 70 -7.48 -3.23 -16.37
N ALA A 71 -7.48 -2.11 -17.10
CA ALA A 71 -6.47 -1.06 -16.94
C ALA A 71 -6.62 -0.35 -15.59
N VAL A 72 -7.84 -0.02 -15.17
CA VAL A 72 -8.12 0.57 -13.84
C VAL A 72 -7.69 -0.37 -12.73
N ARG A 73 -8.03 -1.68 -12.79
CA ARG A 73 -7.56 -2.67 -11.81
C ARG A 73 -6.04 -2.67 -11.67
N ASN A 74 -5.32 -2.76 -12.80
CA ASN A 74 -3.87 -2.87 -12.79
C ASN A 74 -3.16 -1.55 -12.45
N HIS A 75 -3.56 -0.46 -13.09
CA HIS A 75 -2.85 0.82 -12.96
C HIS A 75 -3.39 1.66 -11.80
N GLY A 76 -4.71 1.62 -11.55
CA GLY A 76 -5.31 2.20 -10.35
C GLY A 76 -4.83 1.49 -9.08
N GLY A 77 -4.84 0.15 -9.09
CA GLY A 77 -4.24 -0.64 -8.01
C GLY A 77 -2.76 -0.32 -7.80
N GLY A 78 -1.98 -0.25 -8.89
CA GLY A 78 -0.57 0.12 -8.82
C GLY A 78 -0.36 1.50 -8.22
N HIS A 79 -1.15 2.50 -8.62
CA HIS A 79 -1.06 3.85 -8.06
C HIS A 79 -1.40 3.87 -6.56
N VAL A 80 -2.51 3.26 -6.15
CA VAL A 80 -2.93 3.20 -4.74
C VAL A 80 -1.93 2.45 -3.87
N ASN A 81 -1.45 1.28 -4.33
CA ASN A 81 -0.49 0.46 -3.60
C ASN A 81 0.81 1.22 -3.32
N HIS A 82 1.36 1.89 -4.35
CA HIS A 82 2.62 2.62 -4.23
C HIS A 82 2.47 3.92 -3.43
N THR A 83 1.34 4.65 -3.56
CA THR A 83 1.06 5.82 -2.71
C THR A 83 1.12 5.45 -1.23
N MET A 84 0.50 4.34 -0.84
CA MET A 84 0.58 3.81 0.51
C MET A 84 2.01 3.38 0.87
N PHE A 85 2.70 2.67 -0.04
CA PHE A 85 4.02 2.08 0.20
C PHE A 85 5.05 3.12 0.61
N TRP A 86 5.06 4.28 -0.02
CA TRP A 86 6.00 5.36 0.32
C TRP A 86 5.79 5.89 1.74
N THR A 87 4.56 5.96 2.22
CA THR A 87 4.24 6.52 3.54
C THR A 87 4.47 5.55 4.70
N ILE A 88 4.35 4.24 4.46
CA ILE A 88 4.58 3.20 5.48
C ILE A 88 6.06 2.82 5.65
N MET A 89 6.94 3.46 4.90
CA MET A 89 8.39 3.41 5.09
C MET A 89 8.91 4.78 5.51
N GLY A 90 10.09 4.81 6.12
CA GLY A 90 10.73 6.09 6.46
C GLY A 90 12.15 5.91 6.97
N PRO A 91 12.95 7.00 6.93
CA PRO A 91 14.25 7.03 7.59
C PRO A 91 14.08 6.91 9.11
N ASP A 92 15.10 6.40 9.78
CA ASP A 92 15.13 6.24 11.24
C ASP A 92 13.91 5.50 11.82
N SER A 93 13.32 4.62 10.99
CA SER A 93 12.13 3.81 11.28
C SER A 93 12.52 2.38 11.68
N GLY A 94 11.62 1.41 11.56
CA GLY A 94 11.86 0.03 11.96
C GLY A 94 11.52 -0.23 13.44
N GLY A 95 12.21 -1.19 14.04
CA GLY A 95 11.87 -1.63 15.40
C GLY A 95 10.55 -2.38 15.48
N SER A 96 9.72 -2.07 16.48
CA SER A 96 8.44 -2.75 16.73
C SER A 96 7.30 -1.73 16.91
N PRO A 97 6.06 -2.12 16.61
CA PRO A 97 4.87 -1.30 16.90
C PRO A 97 4.69 -1.06 18.39
N SER A 98 3.92 -0.05 18.73
CA SER A 98 3.61 0.30 20.13
C SER A 98 2.11 0.58 20.32
N GLY A 99 1.68 0.70 21.56
CA GLY A 99 0.30 1.07 21.94
C GLY A 99 -0.74 0.07 21.39
N SER A 100 -1.88 0.58 20.95
CA SER A 100 -3.01 -0.24 20.52
C SER A 100 -2.72 -1.11 19.29
N LEU A 101 -1.76 -0.74 18.45
CA LEU A 101 -1.35 -1.56 17.31
C LEU A 101 -0.56 -2.80 17.79
N ALA A 102 0.37 -2.62 18.75
CA ALA A 102 1.10 -3.75 19.33
C ALA A 102 0.14 -4.76 20.00
N THR A 103 -0.79 -4.26 20.82
CA THR A 103 -1.81 -5.11 21.45
C THR A 103 -2.62 -5.91 20.41
N ALA A 104 -3.05 -5.25 19.31
CA ALA A 104 -3.83 -5.93 18.28
C ALA A 104 -3.00 -6.97 17.50
N ILE A 105 -1.71 -6.74 17.32
CA ILE A 105 -0.80 -7.72 16.71
C ILE A 105 -0.63 -8.91 17.64
N ASP A 106 -0.40 -8.69 18.94
CA ASP A 106 -0.28 -9.77 19.92
C ASP A 106 -1.58 -10.60 20.03
N GLU A 107 -2.75 -9.94 20.02
CA GLU A 107 -4.05 -10.61 20.01
C GLU A 107 -4.29 -11.46 18.74
N ALA A 108 -3.85 -10.98 17.58
CA ALA A 108 -4.10 -11.66 16.31
C ALA A 108 -3.08 -12.76 15.99
N PHE A 109 -1.83 -12.59 16.43
CA PHE A 109 -0.71 -13.44 15.99
C PHE A 109 0.08 -14.07 17.14
N GLY A 110 -0.21 -13.72 18.40
CA GLY A 110 0.48 -14.20 19.59
C GLY A 110 1.62 -13.29 20.04
N SER A 111 2.43 -12.80 19.14
CA SER A 111 3.51 -11.84 19.41
C SER A 111 3.91 -11.10 18.14
N PHE A 112 4.68 -10.01 18.31
CA PHE A 112 5.26 -9.31 17.15
C PHE A 112 6.23 -10.19 16.36
N ASP A 113 7.02 -11.02 17.01
CA ASP A 113 7.95 -11.94 16.33
C ASP A 113 7.21 -13.00 15.50
N GLU A 114 6.12 -13.55 16.03
CA GLU A 114 5.26 -14.50 15.30
C GLU A 114 4.57 -13.82 14.11
N PHE A 115 4.10 -12.59 14.29
CA PHE A 115 3.58 -11.77 13.19
C PHE A 115 4.64 -11.54 12.11
N LYS A 116 5.85 -11.08 12.48
CA LYS A 116 6.97 -10.84 11.55
C LYS A 116 7.31 -12.10 10.74
N GLN A 117 7.37 -13.25 11.41
CA GLN A 117 7.61 -14.54 10.75
C GLN A 117 6.48 -14.91 9.79
N ALA A 118 5.22 -14.82 10.22
CA ALA A 118 4.06 -15.15 9.39
C ALA A 118 3.95 -14.23 8.16
N PHE A 119 4.15 -12.92 8.34
CA PHE A 119 4.13 -11.94 7.27
C PHE A 119 5.27 -12.16 6.26
N SER A 120 6.50 -12.34 6.75
CA SER A 120 7.67 -12.61 5.89
C SER A 120 7.51 -13.92 5.12
N LYS A 121 6.93 -14.95 5.75
CA LYS A 121 6.61 -16.22 5.08
C LYS A 121 5.56 -16.02 3.98
N ALA A 122 4.52 -15.26 4.25
CA ALA A 122 3.48 -14.93 3.25
C ALA A 122 4.09 -14.17 2.06
N ALA A 123 4.88 -13.12 2.33
CA ALA A 123 5.58 -12.32 1.32
C ALA A 123 6.55 -13.16 0.47
N GLY A 124 7.37 -14.00 1.13
CA GLY A 124 8.29 -14.91 0.46
C GLY A 124 7.59 -15.98 -0.39
N GLY A 125 6.36 -16.37 0.00
CA GLY A 125 5.54 -17.36 -0.67
C GLY A 125 4.78 -16.85 -1.91
N VAL A 126 4.73 -15.55 -2.15
CA VAL A 126 4.09 -14.98 -3.35
C VAL A 126 4.83 -15.46 -4.60
N PHE A 127 4.14 -16.21 -5.43
CA PHE A 127 4.69 -16.71 -6.69
C PHE A 127 4.62 -15.63 -7.77
N GLY A 128 5.78 -15.20 -8.28
CA GLY A 128 5.86 -14.10 -9.24
C GLY A 128 5.75 -12.72 -8.59
N SER A 129 5.07 -11.81 -9.27
CA SER A 129 4.86 -10.43 -8.84
C SER A 129 3.62 -10.30 -7.96
N GLY A 130 3.71 -9.52 -6.92
CA GLY A 130 2.58 -9.26 -6.01
C GLY A 130 3.00 -8.59 -4.72
N TRP A 131 2.13 -8.67 -3.73
CA TRP A 131 2.26 -8.00 -2.45
C TRP A 131 1.87 -8.92 -1.30
N ALA A 132 2.42 -8.66 -0.12
CA ALA A 132 1.88 -9.16 1.13
C ALA A 132 1.40 -7.99 1.99
N TRP A 133 0.29 -8.19 2.70
CA TRP A 133 -0.43 -7.16 3.40
C TRP A 133 -0.76 -7.56 4.84
N LEU A 134 -0.69 -6.59 5.76
CA LEU A 134 -1.42 -6.62 7.02
C LEU A 134 -2.68 -5.78 6.84
N CYS A 135 -3.82 -6.40 7.06
CA CYS A 135 -5.12 -5.76 6.85
C CYS A 135 -5.95 -5.73 8.14
N VAL A 136 -6.87 -4.78 8.20
CA VAL A 136 -7.98 -4.76 9.16
C VAL A 136 -9.18 -5.39 8.47
N GLY A 137 -9.68 -6.49 9.04
CA GLY A 137 -10.88 -7.16 8.56
C GLY A 137 -12.16 -6.43 8.95
N GLN A 138 -13.28 -6.92 8.45
CA GLN A 138 -14.60 -6.35 8.73
C GLN A 138 -15.00 -6.41 10.21
N ASP A 139 -14.44 -7.32 10.97
CA ASP A 139 -14.63 -7.45 12.43
C ASP A 139 -13.62 -6.60 13.24
N GLY A 140 -12.82 -5.77 12.58
CA GLY A 140 -11.78 -4.93 13.18
C GLY A 140 -10.50 -5.68 13.56
N LYS A 141 -10.41 -6.99 13.31
CA LYS A 141 -9.22 -7.79 13.61
C LYS A 141 -8.18 -7.69 12.52
N LEU A 142 -6.94 -7.93 12.92
CA LEU A 142 -5.81 -7.96 12.00
C LEU A 142 -5.69 -9.32 11.31
N MET A 143 -5.37 -9.30 10.03
CA MET A 143 -5.11 -10.48 9.22
C MET A 143 -4.00 -10.24 8.21
N ILE A 144 -3.29 -11.30 7.82
CA ILE A 144 -2.32 -11.27 6.73
C ILE A 144 -2.97 -11.84 5.48
N THR A 145 -2.82 -11.16 4.35
CA THR A 145 -3.18 -11.68 3.03
C THR A 145 -2.12 -11.37 1.98
N THR A 146 -2.25 -11.94 0.80
CA THR A 146 -1.37 -11.68 -0.34
C THR A 146 -2.18 -11.46 -1.60
N THR A 147 -1.70 -10.58 -2.47
CA THR A 147 -2.33 -10.34 -3.77
C THR A 147 -1.34 -10.51 -4.90
N ALA A 148 -1.83 -10.95 -6.05
CA ALA A 148 -1.03 -11.01 -7.27
C ALA A 148 -0.98 -9.65 -7.98
N ASN A 149 0.11 -9.39 -8.69
CA ASN A 149 0.30 -8.18 -9.49
C ASN A 149 0.06 -6.91 -8.68
N GLN A 150 -0.88 -6.05 -9.12
CA GLN A 150 -1.25 -4.81 -8.44
C GLN A 150 -2.67 -4.88 -7.84
N ASP A 151 -3.22 -6.07 -7.67
CA ASP A 151 -4.46 -6.23 -6.93
C ASP A 151 -4.32 -5.70 -5.50
N ASN A 152 -5.35 -5.04 -5.01
CA ASN A 152 -5.40 -4.51 -3.66
C ASN A 152 -6.45 -5.30 -2.84
N PRO A 153 -6.17 -5.66 -1.57
CA PRO A 153 -7.11 -6.41 -0.72
C PRO A 153 -8.47 -5.74 -0.58
N ILE A 154 -8.53 -4.42 -0.67
CA ILE A 154 -9.78 -3.67 -0.54
C ILE A 154 -10.77 -4.01 -1.66
N SER A 155 -10.26 -4.25 -2.88
CA SER A 155 -11.08 -4.58 -4.05
C SER A 155 -11.33 -6.08 -4.23
N THR A 156 -10.46 -6.93 -3.67
CA THR A 156 -10.52 -8.39 -3.86
C THR A 156 -11.15 -9.13 -2.69
N GLU A 157 -10.93 -8.65 -1.47
CA GLU A 157 -11.35 -9.31 -0.24
C GLU A 157 -12.23 -8.43 0.66
N GLY A 158 -12.37 -7.15 0.33
CA GLY A 158 -13.12 -6.18 1.14
C GLY A 158 -12.50 -5.94 2.52
N VAL A 159 -11.15 -6.02 2.62
CA VAL A 159 -10.40 -5.75 3.85
C VAL A 159 -9.41 -4.62 3.62
N PHE A 160 -9.09 -3.87 4.66
CA PHE A 160 -8.30 -2.65 4.56
C PHE A 160 -6.82 -2.88 4.84
N PRO A 161 -5.91 -2.70 3.86
CA PRO A 161 -4.49 -2.76 4.10
C PRO A 161 -4.02 -1.59 4.98
N ILE A 162 -3.17 -1.87 5.97
CA ILE A 162 -2.50 -0.88 6.82
C ILE A 162 -0.98 -0.98 6.73
N LEU A 163 -0.45 -2.10 6.25
CA LEU A 163 0.95 -2.33 5.93
C LEU A 163 1.02 -3.21 4.70
N GLY A 164 1.96 -2.94 3.81
CA GLY A 164 2.19 -3.74 2.62
C GLY A 164 3.66 -3.80 2.24
N VAL A 165 4.12 -4.93 1.70
CA VAL A 165 5.44 -5.06 1.10
C VAL A 165 5.31 -5.47 -0.36
N ASP A 166 5.96 -4.71 -1.22
CA ASP A 166 6.08 -5.02 -2.64
C ASP A 166 7.12 -6.13 -2.84
N VAL A 167 6.70 -7.24 -3.45
CA VAL A 167 7.58 -8.34 -3.81
C VAL A 167 7.72 -8.54 -5.32
N TRP A 168 7.33 -7.54 -6.11
CA TRP A 168 7.77 -7.41 -7.48
C TRP A 168 9.29 -7.30 -7.52
N GLU A 169 9.95 -7.90 -8.49
CA GLU A 169 11.41 -7.85 -8.60
C GLU A 169 11.96 -6.42 -8.74
N HIS A 170 11.20 -5.51 -9.35
CA HIS A 170 11.59 -4.11 -9.45
C HIS A 170 11.81 -3.42 -8.08
N ALA A 171 11.17 -3.91 -7.02
CA ALA A 171 11.30 -3.35 -5.68
C ALA A 171 12.64 -3.68 -4.99
N TYR A 172 13.38 -4.70 -5.48
CA TYR A 172 14.56 -5.18 -4.76
C TYR A 172 15.70 -5.71 -5.64
N TYR A 173 15.49 -5.93 -6.95
CA TYR A 173 16.44 -6.69 -7.77
C TYR A 173 17.80 -6.00 -7.93
N LEU A 174 17.87 -4.68 -8.00
CA LEU A 174 19.14 -3.95 -8.15
C LEU A 174 20.10 -4.25 -6.99
N LYS A 175 19.59 -4.32 -5.76
CA LYS A 175 20.42 -4.57 -4.57
C LYS A 175 20.48 -6.03 -4.17
N TYR A 176 19.38 -6.73 -4.22
CA TYR A 176 19.24 -8.08 -3.66
C TYR A 176 19.20 -9.20 -4.71
N GLN A 177 19.05 -8.88 -6.00
CA GLN A 177 18.87 -9.82 -7.10
C GLN A 177 17.78 -10.85 -6.75
N ASN A 178 18.08 -12.14 -6.84
CA ASN A 178 17.14 -13.21 -6.53
C ASN A 178 16.94 -13.48 -5.03
N ARG A 179 17.59 -12.71 -4.15
CA ARG A 179 17.53 -12.91 -2.69
C ARG A 179 16.38 -12.14 -2.05
N ARG A 180 15.15 -12.46 -2.46
CA ARG A 180 13.94 -11.87 -1.85
C ARG A 180 13.90 -11.98 -0.31
N PRO A 181 14.34 -13.10 0.33
CA PRO A 181 14.40 -13.16 1.80
C PRO A 181 15.28 -12.08 2.43
N ASP A 182 16.43 -11.75 1.83
CA ASP A 182 17.33 -10.71 2.35
C ASP A 182 16.69 -9.32 2.24
N TYR A 183 15.98 -9.06 1.14
CA TYR A 183 15.20 -7.83 0.99
C TYR A 183 14.10 -7.72 2.06
N LEU A 184 13.33 -8.79 2.28
CA LEU A 184 12.27 -8.80 3.29
C LEU A 184 12.82 -8.56 4.70
N GLU A 185 13.97 -9.16 5.05
CA GLU A 185 14.60 -8.89 6.34
C GLU A 185 15.07 -7.43 6.47
N ALA A 186 15.66 -6.86 5.41
CA ALA A 186 16.09 -5.47 5.39
C ALA A 186 14.92 -4.49 5.45
N TRP A 187 13.82 -4.79 4.75
CA TRP A 187 12.63 -3.94 4.70
C TRP A 187 12.01 -3.66 6.07
N TRP A 188 12.04 -4.62 7.00
CA TRP A 188 11.56 -4.41 8.38
C TRP A 188 12.25 -3.24 9.10
N SER A 189 13.47 -2.90 8.69
CA SER A 189 14.24 -1.80 9.29
C SER A 189 13.78 -0.42 8.85
N VAL A 190 12.92 -0.32 7.84
CA VAL A 190 12.39 0.94 7.32
C VAL A 190 10.89 1.11 7.52
N VAL A 191 10.22 0.15 8.18
CA VAL A 191 8.76 0.22 8.42
C VAL A 191 8.43 1.36 9.37
N ASN A 192 7.57 2.29 8.93
CA ASN A 192 7.04 3.39 9.72
C ASN A 192 5.80 2.96 10.53
N TRP A 193 6.04 2.39 11.72
CA TRP A 193 4.98 1.91 12.61
C TRP A 193 4.02 3.01 13.06
N GLY A 194 4.47 4.26 13.11
CA GLY A 194 3.63 5.42 13.40
C GLY A 194 2.54 5.59 12.34
N GLN A 195 2.92 5.52 11.06
CA GLN A 195 1.97 5.61 9.95
C GLN A 195 1.03 4.40 9.89
N VAL A 196 1.55 3.19 10.09
CA VAL A 196 0.73 1.97 10.17
C VAL A 196 -0.33 2.08 11.29
N SER A 197 0.07 2.62 12.47
CA SER A 197 -0.86 2.87 13.56
C SER A 197 -1.91 3.92 13.21
N THR A 198 -1.54 4.95 12.45
CA THR A 198 -2.44 5.99 11.96
C THR A 198 -3.48 5.40 11.02
N TYR A 199 -3.08 4.62 10.03
CA TYR A 199 -4.02 3.93 9.12
C TYR A 199 -5.01 3.06 9.89
N ARG A 200 -4.54 2.23 10.84
CA ARG A 200 -5.43 1.41 11.66
C ARG A 200 -6.43 2.27 12.45
N LYS A 201 -5.99 3.35 13.08
CA LYS A 201 -6.88 4.24 13.84
C LYS A 201 -7.96 4.86 12.96
N VAL A 202 -7.58 5.36 11.78
CA VAL A 202 -8.52 5.94 10.82
C VAL A 202 -9.59 4.92 10.45
N ILE A 203 -9.21 3.70 10.08
CA ILE A 203 -10.13 2.61 9.72
C ILE A 203 -11.11 2.29 10.87
N LEU A 204 -10.63 2.22 12.11
CA LEU A 204 -11.48 1.87 13.25
C LEU A 204 -12.42 2.99 13.69
N VAL A 205 -12.02 4.27 13.55
CA VAL A 205 -12.84 5.44 13.97
C VAL A 205 -13.96 5.73 12.98
N SER A 206 -13.79 5.41 11.71
CA SER A 206 -14.81 5.61 10.68
C SER A 206 -16.00 4.67 10.77
N GLY A 207 -16.13 3.90 11.87
CA GLY A 207 -17.34 3.12 12.16
C GLY A 207 -17.32 1.69 11.64
N GLY A 208 -16.14 1.19 11.26
CA GLY A 208 -15.96 -0.20 10.81
C GLY A 208 -16.96 -0.60 9.72
N VAL A 209 -16.50 -0.73 8.53
CA VAL A 209 -16.96 -1.65 7.47
C VAL A 209 -18.45 -1.68 7.04
N ALA A 210 -19.40 -1.06 7.72
CA ALA A 210 -20.81 -1.14 7.29
C ALA A 210 -21.14 -0.27 6.08
N ASP A 211 -20.32 0.76 5.78
CA ASP A 211 -20.50 1.66 4.63
C ASP A 211 -19.14 2.01 4.00
N MET A 212 -18.46 0.98 3.47
CA MET A 212 -17.10 1.10 2.93
C MET A 212 -16.96 2.08 1.78
N ALA A 213 -17.99 2.22 0.95
CA ALA A 213 -17.96 3.14 -0.20
C ALA A 213 -18.02 4.61 0.24
N ASP A 214 -18.90 4.96 1.18
CA ASP A 214 -19.03 6.32 1.70
C ASP A 214 -17.87 6.68 2.63
N TRP A 215 -17.36 5.70 3.37
CA TRP A 215 -16.18 5.88 4.21
C TRP A 215 -14.91 6.13 3.38
N ALA A 216 -14.68 5.36 2.34
CA ALA A 216 -13.51 5.53 1.47
C ALA A 216 -13.46 6.94 0.86
N LYS A 217 -14.63 7.49 0.46
CA LYS A 217 -14.73 8.85 -0.06
C LYS A 217 -14.29 9.92 0.93
N ASP A 218 -14.76 9.82 2.18
CA ASP A 218 -14.52 10.84 3.20
C ASP A 218 -13.11 10.75 3.82
N GLN A 219 -12.59 9.54 3.99
CA GLN A 219 -11.34 9.34 4.72
C GLN A 219 -10.08 9.34 3.85
N TRP A 220 -10.18 8.89 2.61
CA TRP A 220 -9.05 8.99 1.69
C TRP A 220 -8.81 10.45 1.28
N ALA A 221 -9.86 11.21 1.00
CA ALA A 221 -9.74 12.65 0.78
C ALA A 221 -9.13 13.37 1.99
N LYS A 222 -9.50 12.97 3.21
CA LYS A 222 -8.89 13.50 4.45
C LYS A 222 -7.46 13.01 4.67
N LEU A 223 -7.14 11.79 4.24
CA LEU A 223 -5.78 11.25 4.32
C LEU A 223 -4.87 11.93 3.29
N GLU A 224 -5.34 12.13 2.07
CA GLU A 224 -4.62 12.92 1.05
C GLU A 224 -4.44 14.37 1.52
N GLU A 225 -5.47 15.01 2.05
CA GLU A 225 -5.39 16.37 2.63
C GLU A 225 -4.45 16.43 3.84
N PHE A 226 -4.43 15.39 4.68
CA PHE A 226 -3.52 15.29 5.82
C PHE A 226 -2.08 15.06 5.39
N LEU A 227 -1.85 14.18 4.41
CA LEU A 227 -0.54 13.92 3.83
C LEU A 227 0.02 15.17 3.14
N GLN A 228 -0.83 15.92 2.43
CA GLN A 228 -0.47 17.20 1.81
C GLN A 228 -0.06 18.26 2.84
N LYS A 229 -0.73 18.31 4.00
CA LYS A 229 -0.41 19.24 5.11
C LYS A 229 0.84 18.87 5.91
N LEU A 230 1.35 17.63 5.76
CA LEU A 230 2.62 17.23 6.39
C LEU A 230 3.83 17.56 5.51
N THR A 231 3.59 17.94 4.24
CA THR A 231 4.63 18.32 3.27
C THR A 231 4.75 19.84 3.10
N ASP A 232 3.82 20.63 3.63
CA ASP A 232 3.87 22.08 3.78
C ASP A 232 4.46 22.48 5.15
#